data_8ef14368d3b9bca69a6e2dd154655d88
#
_entry.id   8ef14368d3b9bca69a6e2dd154655d88
#
_cell.length_a   1.000
_cell.length_b   1.000
_cell.length_c   1.000
_cell.angle_alpha   90.00
_cell.angle_beta   90.00
_cell.angle_gamma   90.00
#
_symmetry.space_group_name_H-M   'P 1'
#
loop_
_entity.id
_entity.type
_entity.pdbx_description
1 polymer ?
#
loop_
_entity_poly.entity_id
_entity_poly.type
_entity_poly.pdbx_seq_one_letter_code
_entity_poly.pdbx_strand_id
1 'polypeptide(L)'
;MGGKITYFFLSTVLVLVFGVVAMEGVLLLLTGEPVAMGMGAVAFVLPFIGGWFLWANTRFAREAGRLARELEAEGGLPSDDLARTPGGRIDRDAADAEFARRQAETEEAPGDWRTWFRLAVAYRDARDTPRARKAMQRAIALHAGRPVPGEHRPARTG
;
A
#
# COMPACT_ATOMS: atom_id res chain seq x y z
N MET A 1 -11.44 -24.67 -2.76
CA MET A 1 -10.14 -25.09 -3.34
C MET A 1 -9.81 -24.43 -4.69
N GLY A 2 -10.78 -23.96 -5.47
CA GLY A 2 -10.55 -23.34 -6.80
C GLY A 2 -9.69 -22.06 -6.81
N GLY A 3 -9.87 -21.14 -5.86
CA GLY A 3 -9.18 -19.85 -5.88
C GLY A 3 -7.65 -19.92 -5.79
N LYS A 4 -7.08 -20.90 -5.08
CA LYS A 4 -5.62 -21.08 -5.00
C LYS A 4 -5.05 -21.59 -6.31
N ILE A 5 -5.73 -22.51 -6.97
CA ILE A 5 -5.32 -23.09 -8.26
C ILE A 5 -5.36 -22.01 -9.33
N THR A 6 -6.44 -21.23 -9.38
CA THR A 6 -6.57 -20.09 -10.32
C THR A 6 -5.48 -19.04 -10.10
N TYR A 7 -5.16 -18.72 -8.83
CA TYR A 7 -4.09 -17.80 -8.50
C TYR A 7 -2.71 -18.31 -8.98
N PHE A 8 -2.38 -19.58 -8.69
CA PHE A 8 -1.12 -20.18 -9.14
C PHE A 8 -1.04 -20.23 -10.65
N PHE A 9 -2.12 -20.63 -11.33
CA PHE A 9 -2.17 -20.66 -12.78
C PHE A 9 -1.95 -19.27 -13.39
N LEU A 10 -2.67 -18.25 -12.89
CA LEU A 10 -2.55 -16.88 -13.37
C LEU A 10 -1.14 -16.32 -13.13
N SER A 11 -0.57 -16.59 -11.94
CA SER A 11 0.80 -16.17 -11.61
C SER A 11 1.83 -16.84 -12.51
N THR A 12 1.68 -18.14 -12.80
CA THR A 12 2.58 -18.87 -13.70
C THR A 12 2.51 -18.32 -15.12
N VAL A 13 1.30 -18.08 -15.63
CA VAL A 13 1.11 -17.47 -16.96
C VAL A 13 1.74 -16.08 -17.01
N LEU A 14 1.56 -15.28 -15.98
CA LEU A 14 2.13 -13.93 -15.91
C LEU A 14 3.67 -13.97 -15.91
N VAL A 15 4.28 -14.86 -15.13
CA VAL A 15 5.76 -15.04 -15.10
C VAL A 15 6.27 -15.51 -16.46
N LEU A 16 5.55 -16.41 -17.12
CA LEU A 16 5.94 -16.92 -18.44
C LEU A 16 5.86 -15.81 -19.50
N VAL A 17 4.79 -15.01 -19.50
CA VAL A 17 4.65 -13.84 -20.40
C VAL A 17 5.76 -12.83 -20.15
N PHE A 18 6.07 -12.50 -18.91
CA PHE A 18 7.18 -11.60 -18.60
C PHE A 18 8.55 -12.18 -19.02
N GLY A 19 8.73 -13.50 -18.89
CA GLY A 19 9.95 -14.18 -19.37
C GLY A 19 10.11 -14.06 -20.88
N VAL A 20 9.04 -14.28 -21.63
CA VAL A 20 9.04 -14.13 -23.10
C VAL A 20 9.34 -12.69 -23.50
N VAL A 21 8.67 -11.71 -22.91
CA VAL A 21 8.90 -10.28 -23.20
C VAL A 21 10.34 -9.86 -22.88
N ALA A 22 10.90 -10.34 -21.78
CA ALA A 22 12.30 -10.07 -21.42
C ALA A 22 13.27 -10.70 -22.43
N MET A 23 12.98 -11.93 -22.89
CA MET A 23 13.80 -12.62 -23.91
C MET A 23 13.78 -11.87 -25.25
N GLU A 24 12.60 -11.45 -25.71
CA GLU A 24 12.46 -10.61 -26.91
C GLU A 24 13.23 -9.29 -26.75
N GLY A 25 13.16 -8.67 -25.57
CA GLY A 25 13.93 -7.48 -25.25
C GLY A 25 15.45 -7.69 -25.41
N VAL A 26 15.98 -8.82 -24.93
CA VAL A 26 17.40 -9.18 -25.10
C VAL A 26 17.76 -9.39 -26.58
N LEU A 27 16.92 -10.10 -27.33
CA LEU A 27 17.14 -10.33 -28.76
C LEU A 27 17.18 -9.02 -29.55
N LEU A 28 16.26 -8.08 -29.25
CA LEU A 28 16.24 -6.74 -29.84
C LEU A 28 17.51 -5.93 -29.50
N LEU A 29 18.03 -6.05 -28.28
CA LEU A 29 19.29 -5.39 -27.90
C LEU A 29 20.50 -5.89 -28.70
N LEU A 30 20.46 -7.15 -29.16
CA LEU A 30 21.55 -7.79 -29.93
C LEU A 30 21.50 -7.48 -31.44
N THR A 31 20.45 -6.86 -31.95
CA THR A 31 20.28 -6.56 -33.38
C THR A 31 21.25 -5.50 -33.91
N GLY A 32 21.80 -4.64 -33.04
CA GLY A 32 22.68 -3.53 -33.41
C GLY A 32 21.97 -2.32 -34.02
N GLU A 33 20.67 -2.39 -34.25
CA GLU A 33 19.85 -1.28 -34.76
C GLU A 33 19.45 -0.35 -33.60
N PRO A 34 19.74 0.98 -33.66
CA PRO A 34 19.51 1.89 -32.51
C PRO A 34 18.06 1.94 -32.03
N VAL A 35 17.10 1.87 -32.96
CA VAL A 35 15.67 1.90 -32.62
C VAL A 35 15.26 0.58 -31.98
N ALA A 36 15.69 -0.56 -32.52
CA ALA A 36 15.41 -1.87 -31.95
C ALA A 36 16.05 -2.03 -30.57
N MET A 37 17.26 -1.53 -30.38
CA MET A 37 17.94 -1.51 -29.06
C MET A 37 17.18 -0.69 -28.03
N GLY A 38 16.67 0.48 -28.40
CA GLY A 38 15.84 1.30 -27.53
C GLY A 38 14.54 0.59 -27.12
N MET A 39 13.85 -0.04 -28.05
CA MET A 39 12.65 -0.85 -27.77
C MET A 39 12.96 -2.06 -26.90
N GLY A 40 14.07 -2.74 -27.17
CA GLY A 40 14.54 -3.88 -26.38
C GLY A 40 14.85 -3.49 -24.92
N ALA A 41 15.50 -2.35 -24.72
CA ALA A 41 15.76 -1.83 -23.36
C ALA A 41 14.48 -1.56 -22.58
N VAL A 42 13.49 -0.93 -23.20
CA VAL A 42 12.18 -0.69 -22.56
C VAL A 42 11.47 -2.01 -22.25
N ALA A 43 11.42 -2.94 -23.22
CA ALA A 43 10.79 -4.25 -23.05
C ALA A 43 11.47 -5.07 -21.94
N PHE A 44 12.78 -4.95 -21.78
CA PHE A 44 13.53 -5.61 -20.71
C PHE A 44 13.29 -4.96 -19.33
N VAL A 45 13.30 -3.64 -19.23
CA VAL A 45 13.22 -2.92 -17.95
C VAL A 45 11.79 -2.91 -17.37
N LEU A 46 10.75 -2.84 -18.21
CA LEU A 46 9.35 -2.75 -17.76
C LEU A 46 8.91 -3.89 -16.82
N PRO A 47 9.22 -5.17 -17.09
CA PRO A 47 8.90 -6.27 -16.17
C PRO A 47 9.52 -6.11 -14.78
N PHE A 48 10.76 -5.60 -14.70
CA PHE A 48 11.44 -5.39 -13.42
C PHE A 48 10.78 -4.27 -12.61
N ILE A 49 10.43 -3.17 -13.26
CA ILE A 49 9.69 -2.07 -12.62
C ILE A 49 8.32 -2.57 -12.12
N GLY A 50 7.59 -3.31 -12.97
CA GLY A 50 6.29 -3.89 -12.61
C GLY A 50 6.39 -4.88 -11.44
N GLY A 51 7.36 -5.77 -11.48
CA GLY A 51 7.65 -6.73 -10.42
C GLY A 51 8.01 -6.05 -9.10
N TRP A 52 8.88 -5.05 -9.16
CA TRP A 52 9.26 -4.25 -7.98
C TRP A 52 8.04 -3.51 -7.39
N PHE A 53 7.23 -2.88 -8.25
CA PHE A 53 6.01 -2.18 -7.81
C PHE A 53 5.01 -3.14 -7.16
N LEU A 54 4.81 -4.32 -7.76
CA LEU A 54 3.93 -5.35 -7.21
C LEU A 54 4.45 -5.86 -5.85
N TRP A 55 5.75 -6.12 -5.76
CA TRP A 55 6.39 -6.53 -4.50
C TRP A 55 6.23 -5.48 -3.41
N ALA A 56 6.49 -4.20 -3.72
CA ALA A 56 6.35 -3.10 -2.78
C ALA A 56 4.90 -2.94 -2.27
N ASN A 57 3.92 -3.04 -3.18
CA ASN A 57 2.49 -2.98 -2.80
C ASN A 57 2.06 -4.19 -1.97
N THR A 58 2.53 -5.40 -2.34
CA THR A 58 2.20 -6.63 -1.60
C THR A 58 2.82 -6.61 -0.20
N ARG A 59 4.05 -6.12 -0.08
CA ARG A 59 4.70 -5.93 1.22
C ARG A 59 3.92 -4.96 2.09
N PHE A 60 3.54 -3.80 1.56
CA PHE A 60 2.71 -2.83 2.27
C PHE A 60 1.38 -3.42 2.74
N ALA A 61 0.67 -4.16 1.86
CA ALA A 61 -0.58 -4.80 2.21
C ALA A 61 -0.43 -5.86 3.32
N ARG A 62 0.67 -6.63 3.30
CA ARG A 62 0.97 -7.62 4.35
C ARG A 62 1.27 -6.96 5.69
N GLU A 63 2.07 -5.90 5.70
CA GLU A 63 2.40 -5.14 6.92
C GLU A 63 1.12 -4.50 7.49
N ALA A 64 0.29 -3.83 6.67
CA ALA A 64 -0.99 -3.28 7.10
C ALA A 64 -1.96 -4.36 7.63
N GLY A 65 -2.04 -5.51 6.95
CA GLY A 65 -2.87 -6.63 7.39
C GLY A 65 -2.37 -7.28 8.69
N ARG A 66 -1.07 -7.23 8.99
CA ARG A 66 -0.53 -7.65 10.27
C ARG A 66 -0.97 -6.72 11.39
N LEU A 67 -0.82 -5.41 11.21
CA LEU A 67 -1.27 -4.40 12.17
C LEU A 67 -2.78 -4.49 12.43
N ALA A 68 -3.57 -4.73 11.39
CA ALA A 68 -5.01 -4.93 11.54
C ALA A 68 -5.35 -6.08 12.48
N ARG A 69 -4.71 -7.25 12.28
CA ARG A 69 -4.94 -8.43 13.14
C ARG A 69 -4.49 -8.21 14.57
N GLU A 70 -3.38 -7.50 14.77
CA GLU A 70 -2.86 -7.17 16.09
C GLU A 70 -3.83 -6.23 16.82
N LEU A 71 -4.30 -5.18 16.13
CA LEU A 71 -5.28 -4.25 16.67
C LEU A 71 -6.64 -4.90 16.92
N GLU A 72 -7.05 -5.86 16.09
CA GLU A 72 -8.27 -6.67 16.28
C GLU A 72 -8.17 -7.54 17.55
N ALA A 73 -7.03 -8.18 17.77
CA ALA A 73 -6.78 -8.99 18.97
C ALA A 73 -6.82 -8.15 20.27
N GLU A 74 -6.46 -6.86 20.19
CA GLU A 74 -6.54 -5.90 21.29
C GLU A 74 -7.97 -5.29 21.44
N GLY A 75 -8.92 -5.61 20.55
CA GLY A 75 -10.26 -5.01 20.52
C GLY A 75 -10.28 -3.54 20.08
N GLY A 76 -9.16 -3.05 19.52
CA GLY A 76 -8.98 -1.65 19.14
C GLY A 76 -9.29 -1.33 17.68
N LEU A 77 -9.74 -2.34 16.90
CA LEU A 77 -10.09 -2.13 15.49
C LEU A 77 -11.34 -1.23 15.40
N PRO A 78 -11.36 -0.21 14.51
CA PRO A 78 -12.56 0.60 14.29
C PRO A 78 -13.72 -0.29 13.87
N SER A 79 -14.88 -0.12 14.52
CA SER A 79 -16.11 -0.79 14.11
C SER A 79 -16.57 -0.24 12.75
N ASP A 80 -17.10 -1.13 11.90
CA ASP A 80 -17.71 -0.74 10.59
C ASP A 80 -19.19 -0.28 10.76
N ASP A 81 -19.49 0.39 11.89
CA ASP A 81 -20.85 0.80 12.29
C ASP A 81 -21.21 2.21 11.83
N LEU A 82 -20.43 2.78 10.90
CA LEU A 82 -20.75 4.12 10.38
C LEU A 82 -22.09 4.12 9.64
N ALA A 83 -22.91 5.15 9.93
CA ALA A 83 -24.18 5.33 9.27
C ALA A 83 -24.02 5.32 7.75
N ARG A 84 -24.91 4.57 7.08
CA ARG A 84 -24.90 4.43 5.64
C ARG A 84 -26.12 5.06 5.02
N THR A 85 -25.93 5.70 3.89
CA THR A 85 -27.05 6.21 3.08
C THR A 85 -27.87 5.03 2.51
N PRO A 86 -29.13 5.25 2.05
CA PRO A 86 -29.94 4.20 1.41
C PRO A 86 -29.27 3.52 0.21
N GLY A 87 -28.28 4.15 -0.40
CA GLY A 87 -27.44 3.60 -1.46
C GLY A 87 -26.22 2.79 -0.99
N GLY A 88 -26.13 2.47 0.33
CA GLY A 88 -25.05 1.67 0.92
C GLY A 88 -23.71 2.39 1.06
N ARG A 89 -23.65 3.69 0.81
CA ARG A 89 -22.44 4.51 1.02
C ARG A 89 -22.38 4.99 2.46
N ILE A 90 -21.17 5.15 2.98
CA ILE A 90 -20.98 5.82 4.29
C ILE A 90 -21.52 7.25 4.18
N ASP A 91 -22.30 7.65 5.19
CA ASP A 91 -22.80 9.02 5.32
C ASP A 91 -21.64 9.99 5.53
N ARG A 92 -21.67 11.14 4.86
CA ARG A 92 -20.58 12.12 4.92
C ARG A 92 -20.39 12.70 6.31
N ASP A 93 -21.50 13.08 6.95
CA ASP A 93 -21.43 13.73 8.27
C ASP A 93 -20.88 12.74 9.32
N ALA A 94 -21.27 11.46 9.21
CA ALA A 94 -20.73 10.41 10.06
C ALA A 94 -19.23 10.17 9.80
N ALA A 95 -18.80 10.19 8.53
CA ALA A 95 -17.39 10.04 8.17
C ALA A 95 -16.56 11.23 8.66
N ASP A 96 -17.06 12.45 8.55
CA ASP A 96 -16.36 13.67 8.97
C ASP A 96 -16.25 13.74 10.51
N ALA A 97 -17.28 13.32 11.24
CA ALA A 97 -17.25 13.24 12.72
C ALA A 97 -16.24 12.19 13.19
N GLU A 98 -16.24 11.00 12.58
CA GLU A 98 -15.26 9.94 12.89
C GLU A 98 -13.84 10.40 12.58
N PHE A 99 -13.64 11.06 11.44
CA PHE A 99 -12.35 11.62 11.05
C PHE A 99 -11.83 12.62 12.10
N ALA A 100 -12.66 13.58 12.54
CA ALA A 100 -12.28 14.58 13.55
C ALA A 100 -11.85 13.92 14.86
N ARG A 101 -12.59 12.88 15.29
CA ARG A 101 -12.27 12.10 16.48
C ARG A 101 -10.92 11.38 16.35
N ARG A 102 -10.65 10.70 15.24
CA ARG A 102 -9.40 9.98 15.01
C ARG A 102 -8.21 10.91 14.84
N GLN A 103 -8.45 12.09 14.27
CA GLN A 103 -7.41 13.11 14.19
C GLN A 103 -7.02 13.60 15.60
N ALA A 104 -7.99 13.91 16.47
CA ALA A 104 -7.71 14.31 17.84
C ALA A 104 -6.96 13.23 18.63
N GLU A 105 -7.38 11.94 18.54
CA GLU A 105 -6.65 10.81 19.13
C GLU A 105 -5.18 10.74 18.68
N THR A 106 -4.93 11.05 17.40
CA THR A 106 -3.58 11.01 16.83
C THR A 106 -2.74 12.20 17.28
N GLU A 107 -3.36 13.36 17.49
CA GLU A 107 -2.69 14.56 18.03
C GLU A 107 -2.31 14.36 19.51
N GLU A 108 -3.15 13.66 20.29
CA GLU A 108 -2.88 13.33 21.70
C GLU A 108 -1.76 12.27 21.84
N ALA A 109 -1.70 11.30 20.94
CA ALA A 109 -0.71 10.21 20.99
C ALA A 109 0.00 10.01 19.64
N PRO A 110 0.82 10.97 19.19
CA PRO A 110 1.45 10.92 17.87
C PRO A 110 2.52 9.84 17.71
N GLY A 111 2.99 9.26 18.81
CA GLY A 111 3.95 8.14 18.83
C GLY A 111 3.29 6.76 18.81
N ASP A 112 1.99 6.65 18.99
CA ASP A 112 1.29 5.37 18.98
C ASP A 112 0.85 4.99 17.55
N TRP A 113 1.32 3.86 17.04
CA TRP A 113 0.95 3.36 15.73
C TRP A 113 -0.54 3.05 15.59
N ARG A 114 -1.24 2.75 16.70
CA ARG A 114 -2.67 2.42 16.72
C ARG A 114 -3.53 3.59 16.32
N THR A 115 -3.20 4.80 16.79
CA THR A 115 -3.93 6.02 16.43
C THR A 115 -3.78 6.33 14.94
N TRP A 116 -2.57 6.19 14.40
CA TRP A 116 -2.31 6.36 12.96
C TRP A 116 -2.99 5.30 12.10
N PHE A 117 -3.09 4.06 12.59
CA PHE A 117 -3.84 3.02 11.89
C PHE A 117 -5.33 3.39 11.78
N ARG A 118 -5.96 3.78 12.91
CA ARG A 118 -7.37 4.21 12.95
C ARG A 118 -7.62 5.44 12.09
N LEU A 119 -6.71 6.42 12.11
CA LEU A 119 -6.77 7.60 11.24
C LEU A 119 -6.67 7.21 9.76
N ALA A 120 -5.83 6.24 9.40
CA ALA A 120 -5.73 5.74 8.04
C ALA A 120 -7.04 5.09 7.55
N VAL A 121 -7.75 4.37 8.44
CA VAL A 121 -9.07 3.81 8.15
C VAL A 121 -10.07 4.95 7.92
N ALA A 122 -10.12 5.97 8.79
CA ALA A 122 -11.02 7.11 8.64
C ALA A 122 -10.79 7.89 7.33
N TYR A 123 -9.53 8.11 6.92
CA TYR A 123 -9.21 8.69 5.61
C TYR A 123 -9.71 7.82 4.44
N ARG A 124 -9.59 6.49 4.55
CA ARG A 124 -10.08 5.56 3.52
C ARG A 124 -11.61 5.65 3.39
N ASP A 125 -12.32 5.73 4.51
CA ASP A 125 -13.77 5.81 4.57
C ASP A 125 -14.27 7.16 4.02
N ALA A 126 -13.50 8.23 4.23
CA ALA A 126 -13.66 9.54 3.58
C ALA A 126 -13.19 9.59 2.13
N ARG A 127 -12.73 8.45 1.56
CA ARG A 127 -12.19 8.30 0.18
C ARG A 127 -10.93 9.13 -0.12
N ASP A 128 -10.22 9.59 0.89
CA ASP A 128 -8.91 10.22 0.73
C ASP A 128 -7.79 9.16 0.74
N THR A 129 -7.69 8.42 -0.35
CA THR A 129 -6.72 7.34 -0.51
C THR A 129 -5.26 7.80 -0.35
N PRO A 130 -4.84 8.98 -0.85
CA PRO A 130 -3.48 9.46 -0.66
C PRO A 130 -3.11 9.68 0.81
N ARG A 131 -4.00 10.32 1.59
CA ARG A 131 -3.76 10.55 3.01
C ARG A 131 -3.88 9.26 3.83
N ALA A 132 -4.84 8.39 3.51
CA ALA A 132 -4.96 7.06 4.11
C ALA A 132 -3.65 6.26 3.98
N ARG A 133 -3.04 6.25 2.78
CA ARG A 133 -1.77 5.55 2.54
C ARG A 133 -0.62 6.13 3.36
N LYS A 134 -0.51 7.46 3.46
CA LYS A 134 0.52 8.13 4.28
C LYS A 134 0.36 7.83 5.76
N ALA A 135 -0.85 7.91 6.30
CA ALA A 135 -1.15 7.57 7.69
C ALA A 135 -0.81 6.10 7.99
N MET A 136 -1.19 5.16 7.11
CA MET A 136 -0.85 3.76 7.25
C MET A 136 0.66 3.50 7.19
N GLN A 137 1.40 4.18 6.30
CA GLN A 137 2.87 4.09 6.26
C GLN A 137 3.50 4.58 7.56
N ARG A 138 2.94 5.63 8.17
CA ARG A 138 3.39 6.13 9.47
C ARG A 138 3.12 5.12 10.58
N ALA A 139 1.92 4.52 10.62
CA ALA A 139 1.59 3.44 11.56
C ALA A 139 2.58 2.27 11.45
N ILE A 140 2.87 1.81 10.24
CA ILE A 140 3.82 0.72 9.97
C ILE A 140 5.24 1.11 10.42
N ALA A 141 5.68 2.33 10.17
CA ALA A 141 6.99 2.81 10.58
C ALA A 141 7.13 2.88 12.11
N LEU A 142 6.14 3.43 12.80
CA LEU A 142 6.10 3.51 14.26
C LEU A 142 6.09 2.12 14.91
N HIS A 143 5.24 1.21 14.42
CA HIS A 143 5.18 -0.17 14.91
C HIS A 143 6.52 -0.91 14.74
N ALA A 144 7.24 -0.65 13.65
CA ALA A 144 8.53 -1.26 13.38
C ALA A 144 9.72 -0.53 14.02
N GLY A 145 9.50 0.55 14.79
CA GLY A 145 10.56 1.38 15.36
C GLY A 145 11.45 2.04 14.30
N ARG A 146 10.92 2.24 13.07
CA ARG A 146 11.64 2.84 11.96
C ARG A 146 11.40 4.36 11.88
N PRO A 147 12.35 5.14 11.32
CA PRO A 147 12.12 6.55 11.05
C PRO A 147 10.85 6.74 10.20
N VAL A 148 10.04 7.72 10.59
CA VAL A 148 8.80 8.04 9.88
C VAL A 148 9.14 8.73 8.56
N PRO A 149 8.60 8.28 7.42
CA PRO A 149 8.82 8.94 6.14
C PRO A 149 8.33 10.40 6.18
N GLY A 150 9.21 11.35 5.85
CA GLY A 150 8.88 12.78 5.80
C GLY A 150 9.10 13.56 7.11
N GLU A 151 9.52 12.93 8.18
CA GLU A 151 9.93 13.61 9.41
C GLU A 151 11.43 13.94 9.31
N HIS A 152 11.74 15.23 9.10
CA HIS A 152 13.11 15.72 9.21
C HIS A 152 13.53 15.55 10.67
N ARG A 153 14.45 14.63 10.94
CA ARG A 153 15.10 14.50 12.23
C ARG A 153 15.82 15.85 12.49
N PRO A 154 15.48 16.62 13.53
CA PRO A 154 16.28 17.77 13.87
C PRO A 154 17.71 17.27 14.10
N ALA A 155 18.68 17.93 13.48
CA ALA A 155 20.10 17.63 13.66
C ALA A 155 20.37 17.59 15.17
N ARG A 156 20.90 16.47 15.67
CA ARG A 156 21.43 16.40 17.02
C ARG A 156 22.54 17.43 17.10
N THR A 157 22.23 18.59 17.65
CA THR A 157 23.24 19.50 18.17
C THR A 157 23.93 18.77 19.33
N GLY A 158 25.17 18.33 19.09
CA GLY A 158 26.08 17.80 20.07
C GLY A 158 26.65 18.94 20.94
#